data_e7c390b962ad57d551ddfad0f9680eda
#
_entry.id   e7c390b962ad57d551ddfad0f9680eda
#
_cell.length_a   1.000
_cell.length_b   1.000
_cell.length_c   1.000
_cell.angle_alpha   90.00
_cell.angle_beta   90.00
_cell.angle_gamma   90.00
#
_symmetry.space_group_name_H-M   'P 1'
#
loop_
_entity.id
_entity.type
_entity.pdbx_description
1 polymer ?
#
loop_
_entity_poly.entity_id
_entity_poly.type
_entity_poly.pdbx_seq_one_letter_code
_entity_poly.pdbx_strand_id
1 'polypeptide(L)'
;MNALGIQLQLRGTEHVPRSGGAVLACSHVSYLDFIFAGWAAQPSGRLVRFMAKQEVFNHRLSGPAMRSLHHIPVDRGRGLESYATALDYLRAGEIVGIFPEATISRSFELKTFKSGAVRMAAAVGVPLIPVVVWGTQRMYTKDHPRDFSRGQTLALTVGEPMTIQTGNPLGETARVKATMARLRDETIRAYPEMPQGAWWLPVSYGGSAPTLEEAARLDVQERRDRLGVLTARAQRRADRRWRLWPPFRKAT
;
A
#
# COMPACT_ATOMS: atom_id res chain seq x y z
N MET A 1 -12.75 -16.13 5.39
CA MET A 1 -12.88 -15.26 6.56
C MET A 1 -13.44 -15.96 7.78
N ASN A 2 -14.17 -17.07 7.61
CA ASN A 2 -14.79 -17.77 8.74
C ASN A 2 -13.81 -18.33 9.79
N ALA A 3 -12.60 -18.74 9.41
CA ALA A 3 -11.64 -19.33 10.35
C ALA A 3 -11.21 -18.38 11.50
N LEU A 4 -11.06 -17.08 11.21
CA LEU A 4 -10.69 -16.05 12.20
C LEU A 4 -11.89 -15.28 12.77
N GLY A 5 -13.13 -15.56 12.31
CA GLY A 5 -14.32 -14.83 12.75
C GLY A 5 -14.26 -13.33 12.49
N ILE A 6 -13.52 -12.89 11.47
CA ILE A 6 -13.37 -11.48 11.14
C ILE A 6 -14.73 -10.86 10.82
N GLN A 7 -15.06 -9.77 11.50
CA GLN A 7 -16.24 -8.95 11.25
C GLN A 7 -15.87 -7.86 10.24
N LEU A 8 -16.26 -8.04 8.97
CA LEU A 8 -15.94 -7.09 7.91
C LEU A 8 -17.09 -6.11 7.70
N GLN A 9 -16.85 -4.84 7.98
CA GLN A 9 -17.76 -3.73 7.72
C GLN A 9 -17.42 -3.12 6.35
N LEU A 10 -18.31 -3.28 5.37
CA LEU A 10 -18.15 -2.74 4.01
C LEU A 10 -19.12 -1.60 3.79
N ARG A 11 -18.61 -0.48 3.25
CA ARG A 11 -19.40 0.69 2.87
C ARG A 11 -18.98 1.22 1.51
N GLY A 12 -19.92 1.62 0.67
CA GLY A 12 -19.69 2.26 -0.63
C GLY A 12 -19.10 1.32 -1.69
N THR A 13 -19.18 0.00 -1.53
CA THR A 13 -18.63 -0.97 -2.51
C THR A 13 -19.32 -0.89 -3.87
N GLU A 14 -20.52 -0.35 -3.94
CA GLU A 14 -21.26 -0.02 -5.16
C GLU A 14 -20.57 1.02 -6.04
N HIS A 15 -19.66 1.81 -5.50
CA HIS A 15 -18.85 2.79 -6.25
C HIS A 15 -17.80 2.12 -7.13
N VAL A 16 -17.49 0.85 -6.92
CA VAL A 16 -16.54 0.12 -7.78
C VAL A 16 -17.26 -0.32 -9.05
N PRO A 17 -16.80 0.14 -10.23
CA PRO A 17 -17.51 -0.11 -11.49
C PRO A 17 -17.50 -1.60 -11.87
N ARG A 18 -18.61 -2.09 -12.42
CA ARG A 18 -18.75 -3.47 -12.90
C ARG A 18 -17.98 -3.71 -14.20
N SER A 19 -17.63 -2.66 -14.96
CA SER A 19 -16.88 -2.73 -16.21
C SER A 19 -16.03 -1.48 -16.40
N GLY A 20 -15.06 -1.55 -17.30
CA GLY A 20 -14.12 -0.46 -17.57
C GLY A 20 -12.99 -0.36 -16.55
N GLY A 21 -11.95 0.41 -16.88
CA GLY A 21 -10.80 0.64 -16.02
C GLY A 21 -11.13 1.55 -14.84
N ALA A 22 -10.46 1.34 -13.71
CA ALA A 22 -10.52 2.24 -12.55
C ALA A 22 -9.22 2.19 -11.76
N VAL A 23 -8.85 3.29 -11.11
CA VAL A 23 -7.73 3.33 -10.17
C VAL A 23 -8.30 3.32 -8.75
N LEU A 24 -7.96 2.34 -7.92
CA LEU A 24 -8.24 2.36 -6.49
C LEU A 24 -7.04 2.97 -5.75
N ALA A 25 -7.23 4.14 -5.15
CA ALA A 25 -6.25 4.77 -4.27
C ALA A 25 -6.55 4.37 -2.83
N CYS A 26 -5.72 3.50 -2.25
CA CYS A 26 -5.97 2.87 -0.97
C CYS A 26 -5.08 3.46 0.14
N SER A 27 -5.62 3.62 1.37
CA SER A 27 -4.82 3.90 2.56
C SER A 27 -3.92 2.72 2.92
N HIS A 28 -2.78 2.99 3.57
CA HIS A 28 -1.79 1.95 3.85
C HIS A 28 -1.34 1.93 5.31
N VAL A 29 -1.99 1.11 6.10
CA VAL A 29 -1.74 0.95 7.56
C VAL A 29 -1.23 -0.45 7.93
N SER A 30 -1.30 -1.41 7.01
CA SER A 30 -0.97 -2.83 7.26
C SER A 30 -0.35 -3.51 6.04
N TYR A 31 0.41 -4.58 6.28
CA TYR A 31 0.85 -5.49 5.22
C TYR A 31 -0.29 -6.26 4.55
N LEU A 32 -1.47 -6.31 5.19
CA LEU A 32 -2.64 -7.03 4.70
C LEU A 32 -3.62 -6.16 3.91
N ASP A 33 -3.38 -4.84 3.83
CA ASP A 33 -4.33 -3.90 3.22
C ASP A 33 -4.71 -4.27 1.79
N PHE A 34 -3.77 -4.78 0.98
CA PHE A 34 -4.05 -5.15 -0.40
C PHE A 34 -5.09 -6.28 -0.52
N ILE A 35 -5.12 -7.21 0.46
CA ILE A 35 -6.11 -8.29 0.50
C ILE A 35 -7.49 -7.70 0.75
N PHE A 36 -7.60 -6.88 1.80
CA PHE A 36 -8.89 -6.30 2.20
C PHE A 36 -9.36 -5.20 1.26
N ALA A 37 -8.45 -4.33 0.75
CA ALA A 37 -8.79 -3.36 -0.28
C ALA A 37 -9.27 -4.04 -1.58
N GLY A 38 -8.72 -5.22 -1.94
CA GLY A 38 -9.22 -6.04 -3.04
C GLY A 38 -10.66 -6.49 -2.85
N TRP A 39 -11.09 -6.64 -1.62
CA TRP A 39 -12.48 -6.97 -1.28
C TRP A 39 -13.48 -5.87 -1.68
N ALA A 40 -13.03 -4.63 -1.82
CA ALA A 40 -13.87 -3.54 -2.33
C ALA A 40 -14.51 -3.89 -3.69
N ALA A 41 -13.81 -4.64 -4.53
CA ALA A 41 -14.26 -5.00 -5.87
C ALA A 41 -15.05 -6.33 -5.92
N GLN A 42 -15.14 -7.08 -4.81
CA GLN A 42 -15.83 -8.36 -4.77
C GLN A 42 -17.32 -8.26 -5.14
N PRO A 43 -18.12 -7.28 -4.65
CA PRO A 43 -19.52 -7.16 -5.03
C PRO A 43 -19.73 -6.80 -6.51
N SER A 44 -18.74 -6.22 -7.19
CA SER A 44 -18.76 -5.98 -8.63
C SER A 44 -18.30 -7.18 -9.46
N GLY A 45 -17.88 -8.29 -8.80
CA GLY A 45 -17.36 -9.49 -9.46
C GLY A 45 -15.96 -9.31 -10.07
N ARG A 46 -15.21 -8.32 -9.61
CA ARG A 46 -13.95 -7.93 -10.25
C ARG A 46 -12.73 -8.13 -9.34
N LEU A 47 -11.57 -8.27 -9.94
CA LEU A 47 -10.29 -8.36 -9.27
C LEU A 47 -9.52 -7.02 -9.37
N VAL A 48 -8.72 -6.75 -8.35
CA VAL A 48 -7.85 -5.57 -8.31
C VAL A 48 -6.40 -5.99 -8.54
N ARG A 49 -5.72 -5.39 -9.51
CA ARG A 49 -4.30 -5.60 -9.80
C ARG A 49 -3.48 -4.61 -8.99
N PHE A 50 -2.97 -5.03 -7.83
CA PHE A 50 -2.20 -4.13 -6.97
C PHE A 50 -0.77 -3.93 -7.45
N MET A 51 -0.31 -2.69 -7.41
CA MET A 51 1.10 -2.34 -7.57
C MET A 51 1.84 -2.63 -6.25
N ALA A 52 2.76 -3.58 -6.27
CA ALA A 52 3.50 -3.99 -5.08
C ALA A 52 5.00 -4.11 -5.36
N LYS A 53 5.83 -3.98 -4.31
CA LYS A 53 7.28 -4.04 -4.43
C LYS A 53 7.74 -5.36 -5.05
N GLN A 54 8.75 -5.30 -5.93
CA GLN A 54 9.36 -6.47 -6.59
C GLN A 54 9.78 -7.56 -5.59
N GLU A 55 10.25 -7.18 -4.40
CA GLU A 55 10.70 -8.12 -3.39
C GLU A 55 9.60 -9.07 -2.90
N VAL A 56 8.33 -8.63 -2.94
CA VAL A 56 7.18 -9.47 -2.57
C VAL A 56 6.95 -10.58 -3.58
N PHE A 57 7.23 -10.32 -4.87
CA PHE A 57 7.16 -11.31 -5.95
C PHE A 57 8.32 -12.31 -5.93
N ASN A 58 9.46 -11.93 -5.36
CA ASN A 58 10.62 -12.79 -5.23
C ASN A 58 10.56 -13.72 -4.01
N HIS A 59 9.62 -13.50 -3.11
CA HIS A 59 9.45 -14.33 -1.93
C HIS A 59 8.80 -15.67 -2.28
N ARG A 60 9.30 -16.77 -1.70
CA ARG A 60 8.89 -18.14 -2.06
C ARG A 60 7.40 -18.41 -1.87
N LEU A 61 6.78 -17.85 -0.84
CA LEU A 61 5.37 -18.09 -0.51
C LEU A 61 4.45 -17.07 -1.19
N SER A 62 4.74 -15.77 -1.09
CA SER A 62 3.88 -14.73 -1.66
C SER A 62 4.03 -14.56 -3.17
N GLY A 63 5.21 -14.84 -3.73
CA GLY A 63 5.49 -14.63 -5.16
C GLY A 63 4.53 -15.35 -6.11
N PRO A 64 4.28 -16.67 -5.93
CA PRO A 64 3.31 -17.38 -6.77
C PRO A 64 1.90 -16.77 -6.70
N ALA A 65 1.41 -16.44 -5.50
CA ALA A 65 0.11 -15.79 -5.31
C ALA A 65 0.04 -14.41 -5.98
N MET A 66 1.07 -13.57 -5.82
CA MET A 66 1.14 -12.25 -6.46
C MET A 66 1.08 -12.36 -7.99
N ARG A 67 1.75 -13.34 -8.57
CA ARG A 67 1.73 -13.58 -10.02
C ARG A 67 0.41 -14.17 -10.50
N SER A 68 -0.18 -15.14 -9.79
CA SER A 68 -1.46 -15.74 -10.19
C SER A 68 -2.62 -14.75 -10.15
N LEU A 69 -2.56 -13.76 -9.26
CA LEU A 69 -3.51 -12.65 -9.20
C LEU A 69 -3.17 -11.51 -10.15
N HIS A 70 -2.14 -11.65 -11.00
CA HIS A 70 -1.69 -10.64 -11.95
C HIS A 70 -1.41 -9.28 -11.31
N HIS A 71 -0.87 -9.25 -10.09
CA HIS A 71 -0.41 -8.02 -9.46
C HIS A 71 0.80 -7.45 -10.20
N ILE A 72 1.01 -6.16 -10.12
CA ILE A 72 2.02 -5.42 -10.90
C ILE A 72 3.29 -5.23 -10.04
N PRO A 73 4.43 -5.84 -10.43
CA PRO A 73 5.68 -5.65 -9.71
C PRO A 73 6.23 -4.23 -9.92
N VAL A 74 6.63 -3.58 -8.83
CA VAL A 74 7.24 -2.25 -8.84
C VAL A 74 8.70 -2.37 -8.44
N ASP A 75 9.57 -2.25 -9.43
CA ASP A 75 11.00 -2.01 -9.23
C ASP A 75 11.25 -0.50 -9.12
N ARG A 76 11.89 -0.06 -8.04
CA ARG A 76 12.20 1.37 -7.82
C ARG A 76 13.20 1.92 -8.84
N GLY A 77 14.04 1.08 -9.44
CA GLY A 77 14.95 1.44 -10.52
C GLY A 77 14.27 1.51 -11.90
N ARG A 78 13.10 0.86 -12.06
CA ARG A 78 12.35 0.74 -13.31
C ARG A 78 10.90 1.21 -13.17
N GLY A 79 10.67 2.25 -12.41
CA GLY A 79 9.32 2.75 -12.11
C GLY A 79 8.47 3.08 -13.35
N LEU A 80 9.09 3.43 -14.48
CA LEU A 80 8.40 3.69 -15.74
C LEU A 80 7.78 2.42 -16.35
N GLU A 81 8.44 1.27 -16.26
CA GLU A 81 7.91 -0.01 -16.77
C GLU A 81 6.64 -0.42 -15.99
N SER A 82 6.71 -0.34 -14.66
CA SER A 82 5.56 -0.66 -13.80
C SER A 82 4.39 0.30 -14.05
N TYR A 83 4.70 1.57 -14.33
CA TYR A 83 3.70 2.57 -14.68
C TYR A 83 3.05 2.25 -16.04
N ALA A 84 3.84 1.93 -17.07
CA ALA A 84 3.34 1.53 -18.38
C ALA A 84 2.43 0.30 -18.28
N THR A 85 2.87 -0.73 -17.57
CA THR A 85 2.06 -1.94 -17.31
C THR A 85 0.72 -1.60 -16.64
N ALA A 86 0.72 -0.69 -15.67
CA ALA A 86 -0.51 -0.25 -15.01
C ALA A 86 -1.46 0.46 -15.99
N LEU A 87 -0.94 1.31 -16.89
CA LEU A 87 -1.74 1.95 -17.95
C LEU A 87 -2.36 0.93 -18.92
N ASP A 88 -1.61 -0.12 -19.27
CA ASP A 88 -2.10 -1.17 -20.17
C ASP A 88 -3.25 -1.96 -19.52
N TYR A 89 -3.14 -2.31 -18.23
CA TYR A 89 -4.26 -2.91 -17.49
C TYR A 89 -5.47 -2.00 -17.45
N LEU A 90 -5.31 -0.71 -17.18
CA LEU A 90 -6.41 0.24 -17.13
C LEU A 90 -7.10 0.38 -18.50
N ARG A 91 -6.33 0.42 -19.62
CA ARG A 91 -6.86 0.46 -21.00
C ARG A 91 -7.59 -0.84 -21.37
N ALA A 92 -7.12 -1.96 -20.85
CA ALA A 92 -7.80 -3.26 -20.98
C ALA A 92 -9.07 -3.37 -20.13
N GLY A 93 -9.44 -2.30 -19.42
CA GLY A 93 -10.64 -2.28 -18.58
C GLY A 93 -10.45 -2.86 -17.18
N GLU A 94 -9.21 -3.16 -16.75
CA GLU A 94 -8.93 -3.73 -15.44
C GLU A 94 -8.89 -2.66 -14.33
N ILE A 95 -9.03 -3.10 -13.08
CA ILE A 95 -8.88 -2.22 -11.90
C ILE A 95 -7.45 -2.30 -11.38
N VAL A 96 -6.79 -1.15 -11.27
CA VAL A 96 -5.44 -1.06 -10.69
C VAL A 96 -5.51 -0.45 -9.30
N GLY A 97 -5.02 -1.19 -8.30
CA GLY A 97 -4.90 -0.74 -6.91
C GLY A 97 -3.50 -0.18 -6.62
N ILE A 98 -3.45 0.95 -5.96
CA ILE A 98 -2.20 1.58 -5.55
C ILE A 98 -2.32 2.18 -4.15
N PHE A 99 -1.23 2.16 -3.42
CA PHE A 99 -1.07 2.86 -2.15
C PHE A 99 -0.27 4.16 -2.40
N PRO A 100 -0.93 5.33 -2.51
CA PRO A 100 -0.22 6.57 -2.88
C PRO A 100 0.80 7.03 -1.83
N GLU A 101 0.69 6.54 -0.61
CA GLU A 101 1.67 6.73 0.48
C GLU A 101 3.01 6.02 0.23
N ALA A 102 3.04 5.01 -0.64
CA ALA A 102 4.18 4.18 -1.04
C ALA A 102 4.84 3.37 0.11
N THR A 103 4.37 3.50 1.34
CA THR A 103 4.82 2.73 2.51
C THR A 103 3.78 2.79 3.61
N ILE A 104 3.71 1.74 4.43
CA ILE A 104 2.81 1.67 5.59
C ILE A 104 3.05 2.86 6.52
N SER A 105 1.95 3.50 6.92
CA SER A 105 1.96 4.58 7.90
C SER A 105 2.05 4.02 9.32
N ARG A 106 3.09 4.41 10.07
CA ARG A 106 3.26 4.06 11.48
C ARG A 106 2.37 4.88 12.40
N SER A 107 1.99 6.09 11.98
CA SER A 107 1.05 6.93 12.72
C SER A 107 -0.40 6.53 12.50
N PHE A 108 -0.64 5.64 11.53
CA PHE A 108 -1.97 5.29 11.03
C PHE A 108 -2.76 6.50 10.51
N GLU A 109 -2.10 7.63 10.33
CA GLU A 109 -2.60 8.82 9.62
C GLU A 109 -2.11 8.83 8.17
N LEU A 110 -2.79 9.57 7.29
CA LEU A 110 -2.41 9.65 5.89
C LEU A 110 -1.11 10.43 5.72
N LYS A 111 -0.12 9.78 5.14
CA LYS A 111 1.17 10.38 4.80
C LYS A 111 1.06 11.30 3.57
N THR A 112 2.20 11.80 3.11
CA THR A 112 2.28 12.51 1.83
C THR A 112 2.00 11.54 0.68
N PHE A 113 1.12 11.92 -0.24
CA PHE A 113 0.78 11.14 -1.42
C PHE A 113 1.72 11.43 -2.58
N LYS A 114 2.07 10.38 -3.30
CA LYS A 114 2.70 10.48 -4.62
C LYS A 114 1.62 10.61 -5.69
N SER A 115 1.91 11.37 -6.75
CA SER A 115 0.96 11.66 -7.84
C SER A 115 0.70 10.50 -8.80
N GLY A 116 1.29 9.31 -8.58
CA GLY A 116 1.16 8.17 -9.50
C GLY A 116 -0.29 7.77 -9.77
N ALA A 117 -1.12 7.71 -8.73
CA ALA A 117 -2.54 7.36 -8.85
C ALA A 117 -3.30 8.33 -9.77
N VAL A 118 -3.18 9.63 -9.50
CA VAL A 118 -3.86 10.67 -10.30
C VAL A 118 -3.35 10.74 -11.73
N ARG A 119 -2.03 10.53 -11.92
CA ARG A 119 -1.44 10.50 -13.26
C ARG A 119 -1.94 9.32 -14.10
N MET A 120 -2.08 8.14 -13.51
CA MET A 120 -2.63 6.97 -14.19
C MET A 120 -4.09 7.19 -14.58
N ALA A 121 -4.92 7.66 -13.65
CA ALA A 121 -6.33 7.94 -13.90
C ALA A 121 -6.52 8.98 -15.02
N ALA A 122 -5.78 10.09 -14.96
CA ALA A 122 -5.80 11.14 -15.98
C ALA A 122 -5.30 10.66 -17.35
N ALA A 123 -4.23 9.87 -17.39
CA ALA A 123 -3.61 9.40 -18.65
C ALA A 123 -4.51 8.45 -19.46
N VAL A 124 -5.40 7.72 -18.78
CA VAL A 124 -6.34 6.77 -19.43
C VAL A 124 -7.77 7.31 -19.46
N GLY A 125 -8.07 8.37 -18.70
CA GLY A 125 -9.43 8.92 -18.61
C GLY A 125 -10.39 8.03 -17.79
N VAL A 126 -9.85 7.28 -16.82
CA VAL A 126 -10.64 6.41 -15.93
C VAL A 126 -10.89 7.05 -14.56
N PRO A 127 -11.97 6.68 -13.85
CA PRO A 127 -12.20 7.19 -12.50
C PRO A 127 -11.12 6.74 -11.52
N LEU A 128 -10.82 7.61 -10.54
CA LEU A 128 -10.06 7.28 -9.35
C LEU A 128 -11.03 7.13 -8.18
N ILE A 129 -10.94 6.01 -7.47
CA ILE A 129 -11.83 5.65 -6.37
C ILE A 129 -11.00 5.60 -5.09
N PRO A 130 -11.25 6.49 -4.12
CA PRO A 130 -10.56 6.45 -2.83
C PRO A 130 -11.09 5.30 -1.98
N VAL A 131 -10.18 4.56 -1.34
CA VAL A 131 -10.50 3.41 -0.48
C VAL A 131 -9.77 3.54 0.84
N VAL A 132 -10.49 3.45 1.93
CA VAL A 132 -9.93 3.42 3.28
C VAL A 132 -10.10 2.03 3.87
N VAL A 133 -8.98 1.46 4.34
CA VAL A 133 -8.94 0.22 5.10
C VAL A 133 -8.57 0.55 6.54
N TRP A 134 -9.30 -0.01 7.51
CA TRP A 134 -9.06 0.22 8.94
C TRP A 134 -9.22 -1.07 9.76
N GLY A 135 -8.46 -1.19 10.84
CA GLY A 135 -8.46 -2.37 11.70
C GLY A 135 -7.38 -3.39 11.32
N THR A 136 -6.93 -3.43 10.08
CA THR A 136 -5.88 -4.34 9.58
C THR A 136 -4.53 -4.13 10.27
N GLN A 137 -4.23 -2.91 10.73
CA GLN A 137 -3.02 -2.58 11.51
C GLN A 137 -2.94 -3.37 12.81
N ARG A 138 -4.06 -3.76 13.39
CA ARG A 138 -4.13 -4.61 14.59
C ARG A 138 -3.60 -6.01 14.31
N MET A 139 -3.79 -6.50 13.08
CA MET A 139 -3.40 -7.85 12.69
C MET A 139 -1.93 -7.96 12.30
N TYR A 140 -1.44 -7.07 11.43
CA TYR A 140 -0.06 -7.12 10.95
C TYR A 140 0.39 -5.79 10.37
N THR A 141 1.20 -5.06 11.12
CA THR A 141 1.79 -3.79 10.71
C THR A 141 3.26 -3.71 11.07
N LYS A 142 3.89 -2.55 10.83
CA LYS A 142 5.28 -2.29 11.20
C LYS A 142 5.43 -2.19 12.71
N ASP A 143 6.57 -2.65 13.22
CA ASP A 143 7.06 -2.47 14.58
C ASP A 143 6.17 -3.08 15.67
N HIS A 144 5.13 -3.85 15.29
CA HIS A 144 4.25 -4.55 16.20
C HIS A 144 4.20 -6.05 15.89
N PRO A 145 4.01 -6.91 16.90
CA PRO A 145 3.81 -8.33 16.70
C PRO A 145 2.55 -8.59 15.89
N ARG A 146 2.52 -9.73 15.20
CA ARG A 146 1.32 -10.17 14.48
C ARG A 146 0.27 -10.65 15.48
N ASP A 147 -0.98 -10.22 15.27
CA ASP A 147 -2.12 -10.68 16.05
C ASP A 147 -3.23 -11.17 15.10
N PHE A 148 -3.45 -12.47 15.07
CA PHE A 148 -4.52 -13.12 14.34
C PHE A 148 -5.60 -13.68 15.27
N SER A 149 -5.82 -13.04 16.42
CA SER A 149 -6.89 -13.38 17.34
C SER A 149 -8.25 -13.32 16.63
N ARG A 150 -9.19 -14.14 17.10
CA ARG A 150 -10.54 -14.25 16.49
C ARG A 150 -11.41 -13.05 16.85
N GLY A 151 -12.34 -12.73 15.93
CA GLY A 151 -13.40 -11.75 16.19
C GLY A 151 -12.97 -10.29 15.94
N GLN A 152 -11.79 -10.05 15.35
CA GLN A 152 -11.38 -8.68 15.03
C GLN A 152 -12.30 -8.03 13.99
N THR A 153 -12.66 -6.78 14.22
CA THR A 153 -13.41 -5.97 13.26
C THR A 153 -12.45 -5.32 12.25
N LEU A 154 -12.80 -5.37 10.99
CA LEU A 154 -12.13 -4.62 9.91
C LEU A 154 -13.16 -3.76 9.19
N ALA A 155 -12.82 -2.51 8.93
CA ALA A 155 -13.67 -1.61 8.19
C ALA A 155 -13.04 -1.26 6.84
N LEU A 156 -13.86 -1.27 5.80
CA LEU A 156 -13.51 -0.89 4.44
C LEU A 156 -14.55 0.11 3.94
N THR A 157 -14.10 1.32 3.65
CA THR A 157 -14.95 2.38 3.09
C THR A 157 -14.44 2.77 1.71
N VAL A 158 -15.31 2.65 0.72
CA VAL A 158 -15.08 3.04 -0.68
C VAL A 158 -15.79 4.36 -0.92
N GLY A 159 -15.04 5.39 -1.32
CA GLY A 159 -15.59 6.69 -1.65
C GLY A 159 -16.13 6.74 -3.07
N GLU A 160 -16.82 7.83 -3.38
CA GLU A 160 -17.35 8.08 -4.72
C GLU A 160 -16.23 8.18 -5.77
N PRO A 161 -16.48 7.73 -7.01
CA PRO A 161 -15.54 7.86 -8.12
C PRO A 161 -15.22 9.32 -8.42
N MET A 162 -13.94 9.64 -8.50
CA MET A 162 -13.45 10.98 -8.80
C MET A 162 -12.95 11.04 -10.23
N THR A 163 -13.50 11.98 -11.03
CA THR A 163 -12.88 12.35 -12.31
C THR A 163 -11.63 13.18 -12.04
N ILE A 164 -10.51 12.81 -12.65
CA ILE A 164 -9.21 13.45 -12.47
C ILE A 164 -8.91 14.35 -13.66
N GLN A 165 -8.65 15.63 -13.38
CA GLN A 165 -8.33 16.62 -14.40
C GLN A 165 -6.88 16.44 -14.89
N THR A 166 -6.68 16.58 -16.20
CA THR A 166 -5.35 16.64 -16.79
C THR A 166 -4.67 17.99 -16.50
N GLY A 167 -3.34 18.00 -16.43
CA GLY A 167 -2.58 19.26 -16.32
C GLY A 167 -2.26 19.72 -14.88
N ASN A 168 -2.96 19.23 -13.85
CA ASN A 168 -2.69 19.61 -12.46
C ASN A 168 -2.54 18.41 -11.52
N PRO A 169 -1.50 17.57 -11.68
CA PRO A 169 -1.35 16.36 -10.85
C PRO A 169 -1.13 16.66 -9.36
N LEU A 170 -0.56 17.81 -9.00
CA LEU A 170 -0.35 18.18 -7.59
C LEU A 170 -1.67 18.57 -6.92
N GLY A 171 -2.48 19.41 -7.57
CA GLY A 171 -3.79 19.81 -7.06
C GLY A 171 -4.74 18.60 -6.97
N GLU A 172 -4.75 17.73 -7.99
CA GLU A 172 -5.55 16.51 -7.97
C GLU A 172 -5.10 15.54 -6.85
N THR A 173 -3.79 15.41 -6.62
CA THR A 173 -3.28 14.61 -5.50
C THR A 173 -3.72 15.16 -4.15
N ALA A 174 -3.71 16.48 -3.98
CA ALA A 174 -4.20 17.14 -2.76
C ALA A 174 -5.71 16.90 -2.59
N ARG A 175 -6.50 17.00 -3.66
CA ARG A 175 -7.96 16.74 -3.66
C ARG A 175 -8.28 15.30 -3.27
N VAL A 176 -7.59 14.33 -3.85
CA VAL A 176 -7.73 12.90 -3.49
C VAL A 176 -7.35 12.68 -2.03
N LYS A 177 -6.24 13.26 -1.55
CA LYS A 177 -5.82 13.14 -0.15
C LYS A 177 -6.87 13.73 0.81
N ALA A 178 -7.43 14.90 0.49
CA ALA A 178 -8.48 15.53 1.31
C ALA A 178 -9.75 14.65 1.38
N THR A 179 -10.16 14.07 0.24
CA THR A 179 -11.30 13.13 0.20
C THR A 179 -11.01 11.90 1.05
N MET A 180 -9.81 11.31 0.94
CA MET A 180 -9.43 10.16 1.75
C MET A 180 -9.31 10.49 3.24
N ALA A 181 -8.89 11.70 3.60
CA ALA A 181 -8.85 12.13 5.01
C ALA A 181 -10.26 12.18 5.62
N ARG A 182 -11.24 12.73 4.90
CA ARG A 182 -12.64 12.73 5.32
C ARG A 182 -13.20 11.31 5.46
N LEU A 183 -13.01 10.46 4.44
CA LEU A 183 -13.45 9.05 4.49
C LEU A 183 -12.81 8.29 5.66
N ARG A 184 -11.53 8.56 5.93
CA ARG A 184 -10.82 7.94 7.05
C ARG A 184 -11.43 8.38 8.39
N ASP A 185 -11.70 9.66 8.58
CA ASP A 185 -12.34 10.17 9.79
C ASP A 185 -13.73 9.53 9.99
N GLU A 186 -14.55 9.48 8.94
CA GLU A 186 -15.84 8.81 8.95
C GLU A 186 -15.72 7.31 9.30
N THR A 187 -14.73 6.62 8.74
CA THR A 187 -14.48 5.20 8.99
C THR A 187 -14.06 4.94 10.43
N ILE A 188 -13.14 5.75 10.96
CA ILE A 188 -12.66 5.60 12.33
C ILE A 188 -13.77 5.92 13.34
N ARG A 189 -14.51 7.01 13.16
CA ARG A 189 -15.64 7.36 14.06
C ARG A 189 -16.75 6.33 14.07
N ALA A 190 -16.94 5.61 12.98
CA ALA A 190 -17.94 4.54 12.88
C ALA A 190 -17.38 3.16 13.32
N TYR A 191 -16.10 3.09 13.66
CA TYR A 191 -15.48 1.84 14.10
C TYR A 191 -15.90 1.52 15.55
N PRO A 192 -16.30 0.28 15.86
CA PRO A 192 -16.95 -0.04 17.13
C PRO A 192 -16.05 0.05 18.36
N GLU A 193 -14.74 0.01 18.16
CA GLU A 193 -13.78 -0.04 19.24
C GLU A 193 -12.80 1.13 19.15
N MET A 194 -12.79 2.01 20.15
CA MET A 194 -11.85 3.14 20.24
C MET A 194 -11.32 3.28 21.69
N PRO A 195 -10.58 2.27 22.20
CA PRO A 195 -10.09 2.31 23.58
C PRO A 195 -8.99 3.38 23.73
N GLN A 196 -9.08 4.15 24.80
CA GLN A 196 -8.08 5.17 25.14
C GLN A 196 -6.69 4.56 25.26
N GLY A 197 -5.69 5.23 24.71
CA GLY A 197 -4.29 4.80 24.76
C GLY A 197 -3.96 3.60 23.87
N ALA A 198 -4.88 3.13 23.02
CA ALA A 198 -4.59 2.02 22.13
C ALA A 198 -3.45 2.34 21.17
N TRP A 199 -2.47 1.44 21.05
CA TRP A 199 -1.29 1.61 20.21
C TRP A 199 -1.61 1.74 18.71
N TRP A 200 -2.72 1.16 18.28
CA TRP A 200 -3.17 1.12 16.89
C TRP A 200 -4.09 2.28 16.52
N LEU A 201 -4.38 3.18 17.46
CA LEU A 201 -5.24 4.34 17.26
C LEU A 201 -4.37 5.61 17.27
N PRO A 202 -4.55 6.54 16.30
CA PRO A 202 -3.83 7.81 16.29
C PRO A 202 -4.11 8.66 17.52
N VAL A 203 -3.14 9.48 17.92
CA VAL A 203 -3.28 10.40 19.06
C VAL A 203 -4.49 11.32 18.89
N SER A 204 -4.80 11.74 17.67
CA SER A 204 -5.98 12.56 17.34
C SER A 204 -7.33 11.90 17.70
N TYR A 205 -7.34 10.61 17.95
CA TYR A 205 -8.52 9.83 18.40
C TYR A 205 -8.33 9.23 19.80
N GLY A 206 -7.39 9.75 20.60
CA GLY A 206 -7.14 9.29 21.97
C GLY A 206 -6.26 8.03 22.06
N GLY A 207 -5.60 7.63 20.99
CA GLY A 207 -4.65 6.52 20.99
C GLY A 207 -3.24 6.93 21.36
N SER A 208 -2.30 5.99 21.23
CA SER A 208 -0.86 6.19 21.48
C SER A 208 0.02 5.80 20.30
N ALA A 209 -0.53 5.74 19.09
CA ALA A 209 0.27 5.57 17.89
C ALA A 209 1.27 6.74 17.72
N PRO A 210 2.45 6.51 17.11
CA PRO A 210 3.38 7.58 16.83
C PRO A 210 2.73 8.74 16.07
N THR A 211 3.10 9.97 16.40
CA THR A 211 2.73 11.14 15.60
C THR A 211 3.30 11.04 14.18
N LEU A 212 2.79 11.85 13.25
CA LEU A 212 3.33 11.92 11.89
C LEU A 212 4.84 12.23 11.88
N GLU A 213 5.28 13.09 12.79
CA GLU A 213 6.69 13.48 12.90
C GLU A 213 7.56 12.34 13.42
N GLU A 214 7.13 11.66 14.48
CA GLU A 214 7.82 10.49 15.02
C GLU A 214 7.85 9.34 14.02
N ALA A 215 6.74 9.07 13.34
CA ALA A 215 6.65 8.10 12.27
C ALA A 215 7.61 8.41 11.11
N ALA A 216 7.76 9.69 10.76
CA ALA A 216 8.71 10.12 9.73
C ALA A 216 10.16 9.88 10.16
N ARG A 217 10.50 10.14 11.43
CA ARG A 217 11.84 9.85 12.01
C ARG A 217 12.14 8.35 11.96
N LEU A 218 11.19 7.51 12.36
CA LEU A 218 11.31 6.04 12.28
C LEU A 218 11.48 5.55 10.84
N ASP A 219 10.76 6.12 9.87
CA ASP A 219 10.90 5.78 8.45
C ASP A 219 12.28 6.18 7.87
N VAL A 220 12.87 7.27 8.36
CA VAL A 220 14.24 7.67 7.98
C VAL A 220 15.25 6.68 8.56
N GLN A 221 15.10 6.31 9.83
CA GLN A 221 15.97 5.33 10.48
C GLN A 221 15.92 3.98 9.77
N GLU A 222 14.72 3.43 9.51
CA GLU A 222 14.56 2.18 8.75
C GLU A 222 15.29 2.22 7.40
N ARG A 223 15.23 3.35 6.68
CA ARG A 223 15.93 3.50 5.40
C ARG A 223 17.43 3.48 5.55
N ARG A 224 17.97 4.14 6.59
CA ARG A 224 19.41 4.15 6.89
C ARG A 224 19.90 2.74 7.23
N ASP A 225 19.20 2.02 8.08
CA ASP A 225 19.55 0.67 8.51
C ASP A 225 19.53 -0.30 7.31
N ARG A 226 18.51 -0.19 6.45
CA ARG A 226 18.42 -0.99 5.22
C ARG A 226 19.60 -0.72 4.27
N LEU A 227 19.97 0.54 4.09
CA LEU A 227 21.14 0.91 3.28
C LEU A 227 22.42 0.34 3.88
N GLY A 228 22.61 0.45 5.19
CA GLY A 228 23.76 -0.13 5.89
C GLY A 228 23.87 -1.64 5.68
N VAL A 229 22.76 -2.37 5.80
CA VAL A 229 22.74 -3.82 5.54
C VAL A 229 23.08 -4.14 4.08
N LEU A 230 22.57 -3.39 3.12
CA LEU A 230 22.86 -3.59 1.69
C LEU A 230 24.32 -3.33 1.38
N THR A 231 24.90 -2.25 1.91
CA THR A 231 26.32 -1.91 1.76
C THR A 231 27.22 -2.99 2.35
N ALA A 232 26.92 -3.45 3.58
CA ALA A 232 27.66 -4.53 4.22
C ALA A 232 27.60 -5.85 3.42
N ARG A 233 26.44 -6.17 2.84
CA ARG A 233 26.29 -7.36 1.97
C ARG A 233 27.09 -7.22 0.68
N ALA A 234 27.08 -6.04 0.04
CA ALA A 234 27.87 -5.76 -1.16
C ALA A 234 29.35 -5.89 -0.88
N GLN A 235 29.83 -5.33 0.24
CA GLN A 235 31.23 -5.44 0.67
C GLN A 235 31.65 -6.91 0.88
N ARG A 236 30.86 -7.69 1.62
CA ARG A 236 31.15 -9.13 1.84
C ARG A 236 31.20 -9.93 0.52
N ARG A 237 30.38 -9.57 -0.48
CA ARG A 237 30.41 -10.19 -1.82
C ARG A 237 31.69 -9.81 -2.58
N ALA A 238 32.12 -8.55 -2.51
CA ALA A 238 33.35 -8.08 -3.10
C ALA A 238 34.55 -8.79 -2.49
N ASP A 239 34.64 -8.87 -1.15
CA ASP A 239 35.73 -9.54 -0.43
C ASP A 239 35.83 -11.03 -0.77
N ARG A 240 34.67 -11.72 -0.94
CA ARG A 240 34.63 -13.11 -1.40
C ARG A 240 35.20 -13.26 -2.81
N ARG A 241 34.85 -12.37 -3.76
CA ARG A 241 35.39 -12.39 -5.13
C ARG A 241 36.90 -12.22 -5.14
N TRP A 242 37.44 -11.29 -4.33
CA TRP A 242 38.91 -11.08 -4.21
C TRP A 242 39.63 -12.31 -3.64
N ARG A 243 39.03 -13.04 -2.70
CA ARG A 243 39.62 -14.27 -2.14
C ARG A 243 39.62 -15.42 -3.13
N LEU A 244 38.68 -15.50 -4.04
CA LEU A 244 38.56 -16.54 -5.05
C LEU A 244 39.40 -16.26 -6.31
N TRP A 245 39.83 -15.03 -6.54
CA TRP A 245 40.64 -14.60 -7.68
C TRP A 245 41.74 -13.66 -7.20
N PRO A 246 42.84 -14.20 -6.61
CA PRO A 246 43.97 -13.39 -6.20
C PRO A 246 44.59 -12.71 -7.43
N PRO A 247 45.07 -11.46 -7.31
CA PRO A 247 45.72 -10.76 -8.43
C PRO A 247 46.93 -11.59 -8.89
N PHE A 248 47.09 -11.71 -10.21
CA PHE A 248 48.23 -12.37 -10.81
C PHE A 248 49.50 -11.85 -10.17
N ARG A 249 50.28 -12.76 -9.52
CA ARG A 249 51.67 -12.46 -9.14
C ARG A 249 52.42 -12.16 -10.43
N LYS A 250 52.87 -10.90 -10.60
CA LYS A 250 53.86 -10.61 -11.64
C LYS A 250 55.05 -11.52 -11.39
N ALA A 251 55.32 -12.40 -12.34
CA ALA A 251 56.57 -13.13 -12.36
C ALA A 251 57.69 -12.12 -12.55
N THR A 252 58.64 -12.12 -11.60
CA THR A 252 59.94 -11.42 -11.69
C THR A 252 60.84 -12.23 -12.60
#